data_53828ac739155e352897a7c83566813c
#
_entry.id   53828ac739155e352897a7c83566813c
#
_cell.length_a   1.000
_cell.length_b   1.000
_cell.length_c   1.000
_cell.angle_alpha   90.00
_cell.angle_beta   90.00
_cell.angle_gamma   90.00
#
_symmetry.space_group_name_H-M   'P 1'
#
loop_
_entity.id
_entity.type
_entity.pdbx_description
1 polymer ?
#
loop_
_entity_poly.entity_id
_entity_poly.type
_entity_poly.pdbx_seq_one_letter_code
_entity_poly.pdbx_strand_id
1 'polypeptide(L)'
;MRIMKLGIDLSYVMKKRGGALRTTGEAVKLCADAGFDCLDYVSDYARADWQANALREREIIEKAGLFVEQSHAPYNRYERAPVEAFGARMRRAFEAAALLGARHMVVHADEYTPVDHWNPEEIADLMYEFYAPLVEFAGAHNMDVAFENLFEDHCFKEIDGCSRYCSRVEEILCLLERFKGAPVSCCWDFGHAKCAYGADKMLDALEKAAPYVSCTHVHDNYYGHDLHILPFMGETDWEAHMALLKAHGYRGQTTFEFVYGRFPDELMPAFMSLAAQTGRHLIGLFDRA
;
A
#
# COMPACT_ATOMS: atom_id res chain seq x y z
N MET A 1 -13.96 0.12 -21.84
CA MET A 1 -12.64 0.20 -21.19
C MET A 1 -12.87 0.71 -19.77
N ARG A 2 -12.38 0.03 -18.74
CA ARG A 2 -12.48 0.52 -17.35
C ARG A 2 -11.51 1.70 -17.21
N ILE A 3 -12.00 2.86 -16.78
CA ILE A 3 -11.16 4.03 -16.55
C ILE A 3 -10.42 3.80 -15.21
N MET A 4 -9.09 3.88 -15.24
CA MET A 4 -8.25 3.83 -14.05
C MET A 4 -8.60 4.99 -13.12
N LYS A 5 -8.72 4.71 -11.84
CA LYS A 5 -9.05 5.69 -10.80
C LYS A 5 -7.78 6.15 -10.10
N LEU A 6 -7.86 7.34 -9.53
CA LEU A 6 -6.77 7.92 -8.76
C LEU A 6 -7.10 7.83 -7.28
N GLY A 7 -6.24 7.13 -6.54
CA GLY A 7 -6.31 6.97 -5.09
C GLY A 7 -5.25 7.76 -4.34
N ILE A 8 -5.44 7.87 -3.03
CA ILE A 8 -4.47 8.45 -2.10
C ILE A 8 -4.60 7.83 -0.72
N ASP A 9 -3.49 7.66 -0.01
CA ASP A 9 -3.49 7.27 1.41
C ASP A 9 -4.06 8.40 2.27
N LEU A 10 -5.23 8.14 2.85
CA LEU A 10 -5.93 9.08 3.70
C LEU A 10 -5.23 9.31 5.04
N SER A 11 -4.46 8.32 5.54
CA SER A 11 -3.79 8.43 6.84
C SER A 11 -2.78 9.57 6.87
N TYR A 12 -2.11 9.82 5.76
CA TYR A 12 -1.22 10.96 5.61
C TYR A 12 -2.00 12.28 5.50
N VAL A 13 -3.13 12.31 4.79
CA VAL A 13 -4.00 13.50 4.69
C VAL A 13 -4.58 13.90 6.05
N MET A 14 -4.84 12.92 6.92
CA MET A 14 -5.31 13.20 8.28
C MET A 14 -4.28 13.91 9.15
N LYS A 15 -2.99 13.75 8.90
CA LYS A 15 -1.93 14.37 9.71
C LYS A 15 -1.81 15.88 9.42
N LYS A 16 -1.80 16.71 10.47
CA LYS A 16 -1.53 18.14 10.40
C LYS A 16 -0.10 18.45 10.85
N ARG A 17 0.44 19.57 10.39
CA ARG A 17 1.67 20.10 10.93
C ARG A 17 1.53 20.31 12.44
N GLY A 18 2.48 19.80 13.23
CA GLY A 18 2.44 19.88 14.69
C GLY A 18 1.75 18.71 15.39
N GLY A 19 1.35 17.65 14.66
CA GLY A 19 0.90 16.37 15.23
C GLY A 19 -0.61 16.27 15.52
N ALA A 20 -1.38 17.33 15.31
CA ALA A 20 -2.84 17.25 15.37
C ALA A 20 -3.38 16.44 14.16
N LEU A 21 -4.57 15.87 14.32
CA LEU A 21 -5.24 15.13 13.24
C LEU A 21 -6.44 15.93 12.72
N ARG A 22 -6.71 15.80 11.42
CA ARG A 22 -8.01 16.11 10.84
C ARG A 22 -9.00 15.01 11.22
N THR A 23 -10.26 15.34 11.27
CA THR A 23 -11.32 14.34 11.29
C THR A 23 -11.35 13.61 9.94
N THR A 24 -11.88 12.39 9.91
CA THR A 24 -12.07 11.64 8.66
C THR A 24 -12.84 12.47 7.62
N GLY A 25 -13.90 13.19 8.04
CA GLY A 25 -14.68 14.04 7.15
C GLY A 25 -13.90 15.21 6.54
N GLU A 26 -13.03 15.89 7.31
CA GLU A 26 -12.16 16.95 6.80
C GLU A 26 -11.13 16.42 5.79
N ALA A 27 -10.51 15.28 6.07
CA ALA A 27 -9.52 14.67 5.17
C ALA A 27 -10.18 14.15 3.89
N VAL A 28 -11.30 13.45 4.00
CA VAL A 28 -12.10 12.96 2.86
C VAL A 28 -12.53 14.12 1.96
N LYS A 29 -12.99 15.23 2.56
CA LYS A 29 -13.37 16.42 1.80
C LYS A 29 -12.19 17.00 1.00
N LEU A 30 -11.00 17.08 1.60
CA LEU A 30 -9.80 17.55 0.90
C LEU A 30 -9.47 16.66 -0.32
N CYS A 31 -9.58 15.35 -0.19
CA CYS A 31 -9.35 14.41 -1.29
C CYS A 31 -10.40 14.57 -2.39
N ALA A 32 -11.67 14.65 -2.04
CA ALA A 32 -12.77 14.81 -2.99
C ALA A 32 -12.67 16.15 -3.74
N ASP A 33 -12.45 17.25 -3.02
CA ASP A 33 -12.30 18.60 -3.63
C ASP A 33 -11.10 18.68 -4.57
N ALA A 34 -10.03 17.93 -4.30
CA ALA A 34 -8.84 17.87 -5.17
C ALA A 34 -9.05 17.01 -6.42
N GLY A 35 -10.06 16.14 -6.45
CA GLY A 35 -10.39 15.30 -7.60
C GLY A 35 -9.81 13.87 -7.52
N PHE A 36 -9.53 13.34 -6.32
CA PHE A 36 -9.28 11.92 -6.12
C PHE A 36 -10.58 11.11 -6.24
N ASP A 37 -10.47 9.84 -6.60
CA ASP A 37 -11.62 8.93 -6.80
C ASP A 37 -11.74 7.89 -5.68
N CYS A 38 -10.62 7.49 -5.08
CA CYS A 38 -10.59 6.42 -4.08
C CYS A 38 -9.50 6.64 -3.03
N LEU A 39 -9.53 5.82 -2.02
CA LEU A 39 -8.65 5.95 -0.85
C LEU A 39 -7.96 4.62 -0.55
N ASP A 40 -6.73 4.70 -0.05
CA ASP A 40 -6.16 3.75 0.88
C ASP A 40 -6.49 4.25 2.28
N TYR A 41 -7.18 3.44 3.09
CA TYR A 41 -7.62 3.89 4.40
C TYR A 41 -7.72 2.77 5.42
N VAL A 42 -7.19 3.04 6.60
CA VAL A 42 -7.27 2.17 7.77
C VAL A 42 -8.15 2.82 8.82
N SER A 43 -9.29 2.20 9.14
CA SER A 43 -10.12 2.61 10.28
C SER A 43 -9.43 2.24 11.59
N ASP A 44 -9.66 3.02 12.64
CA ASP A 44 -9.11 2.74 13.97
C ASP A 44 -9.80 1.52 14.62
N TYR A 45 -9.29 0.33 14.30
CA TYR A 45 -9.77 -0.95 14.83
C TYR A 45 -9.34 -1.21 16.30
N ALA A 46 -8.55 -0.33 16.91
CA ALA A 46 -8.22 -0.43 18.34
C ALA A 46 -9.33 0.12 19.26
N ARG A 47 -10.22 0.93 18.72
CA ARG A 47 -11.36 1.52 19.47
C ARG A 47 -12.31 0.43 19.99
N ALA A 48 -12.98 0.74 21.10
CA ALA A 48 -14.04 -0.14 21.64
C ALA A 48 -15.25 -0.26 20.69
N ASP A 49 -15.58 0.83 19.95
CA ASP A 49 -16.69 0.91 18.99
C ASP A 49 -16.22 0.79 17.51
N TRP A 50 -15.12 0.11 17.26
CA TRP A 50 -14.42 0.10 15.97
C TRP A 50 -15.33 -0.32 14.79
N GLN A 51 -16.23 -1.28 14.97
CA GLN A 51 -17.15 -1.73 13.91
C GLN A 51 -18.11 -0.61 13.51
N ALA A 52 -18.76 0.00 14.50
CA ALA A 52 -19.66 1.12 14.25
C ALA A 52 -18.88 2.34 13.70
N ASN A 53 -17.63 2.52 14.11
CA ASN A 53 -16.76 3.56 13.57
C ASN A 53 -16.43 3.32 12.10
N ALA A 54 -16.01 2.13 11.71
CA ALA A 54 -15.71 1.77 10.32
C ALA A 54 -16.92 2.00 9.41
N LEU A 55 -18.12 1.61 9.85
CA LEU A 55 -19.35 1.85 9.09
C LEU A 55 -19.66 3.34 8.93
N ARG A 56 -19.49 4.17 9.99
CA ARG A 56 -19.67 5.63 9.90
C ARG A 56 -18.66 6.27 8.94
N GLU A 57 -17.40 5.82 9.00
CA GLU A 57 -16.34 6.31 8.11
C GLU A 57 -16.62 5.95 6.65
N ARG A 58 -17.06 4.72 6.40
CA ARG A 58 -17.52 4.30 5.07
C ARG A 58 -18.63 5.21 4.54
N GLU A 59 -19.66 5.52 5.36
CA GLU A 59 -20.74 6.45 4.96
C GLU A 59 -20.20 7.83 4.61
N ILE A 60 -19.22 8.36 5.36
CA ILE A 60 -18.59 9.66 5.09
C ILE A 60 -17.90 9.63 3.73
N ILE A 61 -17.13 8.58 3.47
CA ILE A 61 -16.37 8.37 2.23
C ILE A 61 -17.32 8.26 1.04
N GLU A 62 -18.34 7.41 1.13
CA GLU A 62 -19.33 7.20 0.06
C GLU A 62 -20.16 8.47 -0.23
N LYS A 63 -20.56 9.22 0.80
CA LYS A 63 -21.26 10.52 0.64
C LYS A 63 -20.42 11.58 -0.08
N ALA A 64 -19.10 11.50 0.02
CA ALA A 64 -18.19 12.38 -0.72
C ALA A 64 -17.94 11.91 -2.18
N GLY A 65 -18.53 10.79 -2.59
CA GLY A 65 -18.35 10.20 -3.93
C GLY A 65 -17.07 9.39 -4.08
N LEU A 66 -16.39 9.09 -2.96
CA LEU A 66 -15.18 8.27 -2.93
C LEU A 66 -15.51 6.82 -2.50
N PHE A 67 -14.55 5.93 -2.64
CA PHE A 67 -14.61 4.56 -2.10
C PHE A 67 -13.24 4.13 -1.57
N VAL A 68 -13.21 3.09 -0.74
CA VAL A 68 -11.95 2.50 -0.26
C VAL A 68 -11.50 1.44 -1.26
N GLU A 69 -10.36 1.64 -1.90
CA GLU A 69 -9.75 0.68 -2.81
C GLU A 69 -8.82 -0.25 -2.05
N GLN A 70 -8.01 0.32 -1.17
CA GLN A 70 -7.00 -0.38 -0.40
C GLN A 70 -7.20 -0.08 1.09
N SER A 71 -6.82 -1.04 1.93
CA SER A 71 -6.62 -0.84 3.36
C SER A 71 -5.32 -1.54 3.75
N HIS A 72 -4.53 -0.93 4.60
CA HIS A 72 -3.23 -1.45 4.97
C HIS A 72 -3.29 -2.22 6.29
N ALA A 73 -2.73 -3.41 6.32
CA ALA A 73 -2.62 -4.22 7.52
C ALA A 73 -1.59 -3.66 8.51
N PRO A 74 -1.70 -3.93 9.80
CA PRO A 74 -0.63 -3.63 10.73
C PRO A 74 0.62 -4.43 10.37
N TYR A 75 1.76 -3.76 10.38
CA TYR A 75 3.06 -4.41 10.29
C TYR A 75 3.75 -4.40 11.67
N ASN A 76 4.73 -5.26 11.82
CA ASN A 76 5.24 -5.61 13.15
C ASN A 76 6.64 -5.05 13.43
N ARG A 77 7.04 -3.99 12.75
CA ARG A 77 8.41 -3.51 12.66
C ARG A 77 9.08 -3.19 14.01
N TYR A 78 8.35 -2.69 14.98
CA TYR A 78 8.87 -2.31 16.29
C TYR A 78 8.15 -2.96 17.47
N GLU A 79 7.14 -3.74 17.20
CA GLU A 79 6.31 -4.32 18.22
C GLU A 79 6.62 -5.80 18.34
N ARG A 80 7.48 -6.16 19.26
CA ARG A 80 7.75 -7.56 19.65
C ARG A 80 6.57 -8.13 20.44
N ALA A 81 5.35 -7.98 19.89
CA ALA A 81 4.17 -8.55 20.49
C ALA A 81 4.18 -10.09 20.33
N PRO A 82 3.60 -10.84 21.27
CA PRO A 82 3.35 -12.26 21.07
C PRO A 82 2.60 -12.50 19.75
N VAL A 83 2.93 -13.56 19.04
CA VAL A 83 2.31 -13.91 17.73
C VAL A 83 0.78 -13.94 17.81
N GLU A 84 0.21 -14.44 18.92
CA GLU A 84 -1.23 -14.46 19.15
C GLU A 84 -1.86 -13.06 19.20
N ALA A 85 -1.23 -12.11 19.88
CA ALA A 85 -1.70 -10.72 19.97
C ALA A 85 -1.62 -10.02 18.62
N PHE A 86 -0.55 -10.28 17.86
CA PHE A 86 -0.42 -9.78 16.50
C PHE A 86 -1.47 -10.37 15.56
N GLY A 87 -1.70 -11.70 15.60
CA GLY A 87 -2.74 -12.38 14.82
C GLY A 87 -4.14 -11.86 15.13
N ALA A 88 -4.47 -11.57 16.39
CA ALA A 88 -5.75 -10.98 16.76
C ALA A 88 -5.90 -9.55 16.22
N ARG A 89 -4.82 -8.75 16.23
CA ARG A 89 -4.80 -7.40 15.64
C ARG A 89 -4.97 -7.44 14.12
N MET A 90 -4.26 -8.35 13.44
CA MET A 90 -4.41 -8.61 12.01
C MET A 90 -5.85 -8.94 11.64
N ARG A 91 -6.45 -9.92 12.31
CA ARG A 91 -7.84 -10.32 12.07
C ARG A 91 -8.79 -9.12 12.18
N ARG A 92 -8.64 -8.30 13.22
CA ARG A 92 -9.48 -7.11 13.42
C ARG A 92 -9.28 -6.05 12.33
N ALA A 93 -8.03 -5.91 11.82
CA ALA A 93 -7.75 -5.02 10.68
C ALA A 93 -8.45 -5.49 9.40
N PHE A 94 -8.41 -6.80 9.12
CA PHE A 94 -9.14 -7.40 7.99
C PHE A 94 -10.66 -7.22 8.11
N GLU A 95 -11.22 -7.43 9.29
CA GLU A 95 -12.65 -7.21 9.56
C GLU A 95 -13.03 -5.74 9.37
N ALA A 96 -12.21 -4.80 9.82
CA ALA A 96 -12.42 -3.37 9.61
C ALA A 96 -12.34 -2.97 8.13
N ALA A 97 -11.37 -3.51 7.38
CA ALA A 97 -11.23 -3.29 5.95
C ALA A 97 -12.47 -3.80 5.18
N ALA A 98 -12.99 -4.98 5.54
CA ALA A 98 -14.22 -5.51 4.96
C ALA A 98 -15.44 -4.61 5.23
N LEU A 99 -15.56 -4.05 6.45
CA LEU A 99 -16.63 -3.09 6.80
C LEU A 99 -16.51 -1.78 6.02
N LEU A 100 -15.28 -1.31 5.77
CA LEU A 100 -15.01 -0.16 4.90
C LEU A 100 -15.35 -0.42 3.42
N GLY A 101 -15.45 -1.70 3.02
CA GLY A 101 -15.66 -2.11 1.64
C GLY A 101 -14.38 -2.06 0.80
N ALA A 102 -13.21 -2.20 1.43
CA ALA A 102 -11.93 -2.28 0.75
C ALA A 102 -11.89 -3.47 -0.23
N ARG A 103 -11.20 -3.29 -1.36
CA ARG A 103 -11.02 -4.34 -2.37
C ARG A 103 -9.73 -5.10 -2.19
N HIS A 104 -8.71 -4.43 -1.64
CA HIS A 104 -7.40 -4.99 -1.39
C HIS A 104 -7.01 -4.75 0.08
N MET A 105 -6.50 -5.81 0.71
CA MET A 105 -5.81 -5.70 1.99
C MET A 105 -4.32 -5.78 1.72
N VAL A 106 -3.63 -4.65 1.79
CA VAL A 106 -2.18 -4.60 1.59
C VAL A 106 -1.48 -5.09 2.85
N VAL A 107 -0.52 -5.98 2.70
CA VAL A 107 0.21 -6.57 3.81
C VAL A 107 1.72 -6.60 3.56
N HIS A 108 2.49 -6.25 4.58
CA HIS A 108 3.90 -6.62 4.67
C HIS A 108 3.99 -8.07 5.17
N ALA A 109 4.60 -8.95 4.39
CA ALA A 109 4.58 -10.38 4.72
C ALA A 109 5.27 -10.68 6.04
N ASP A 110 6.54 -10.29 6.17
CA ASP A 110 7.30 -10.37 7.42
C ASP A 110 8.43 -9.32 7.42
N GLU A 111 8.68 -8.72 8.58
CA GLU A 111 9.75 -7.72 8.75
C GLU A 111 10.78 -8.09 9.83
N TYR A 112 10.71 -9.30 10.37
CA TYR A 112 11.43 -9.67 11.61
C TYR A 112 12.24 -10.94 11.57
N THR A 113 12.40 -11.57 10.41
CA THR A 113 13.26 -12.76 10.34
C THR A 113 14.71 -12.39 10.60
N PRO A 114 15.36 -12.95 11.63
CA PRO A 114 16.78 -12.75 11.86
C PRO A 114 17.62 -13.18 10.65
N VAL A 115 18.62 -12.36 10.29
CA VAL A 115 19.43 -12.58 9.07
C VAL A 115 20.19 -13.92 9.09
N ASP A 116 20.58 -14.41 10.26
CA ASP A 116 21.25 -15.70 10.44
C ASP A 116 20.32 -16.92 10.30
N HIS A 117 19.00 -16.69 10.33
CA HIS A 117 17.97 -17.70 10.10
C HIS A 117 17.23 -17.51 8.77
N TRP A 118 17.82 -16.77 7.81
CA TRP A 118 17.19 -16.46 6.53
C TRP A 118 17.10 -17.68 5.62
N ASN A 119 15.90 -18.20 5.44
CA ASN A 119 15.55 -19.22 4.46
C ASN A 119 14.24 -18.83 3.76
N PRO A 120 14.28 -18.32 2.53
CA PRO A 120 13.09 -17.79 1.84
C PRO A 120 11.94 -18.79 1.70
N GLU A 121 12.25 -20.08 1.50
CA GLU A 121 11.23 -21.12 1.35
C GLU A 121 10.52 -21.41 2.67
N GLU A 122 11.28 -21.54 3.77
CA GLU A 122 10.71 -21.76 5.10
C GLU A 122 9.90 -20.54 5.55
N ILE A 123 10.35 -19.31 5.25
CA ILE A 123 9.60 -18.10 5.56
C ILE A 123 8.28 -18.08 4.75
N ALA A 124 8.32 -18.44 3.47
CA ALA A 124 7.11 -18.53 2.65
C ALA A 124 6.09 -19.53 3.22
N ASP A 125 6.54 -20.67 3.73
CA ASP A 125 5.68 -21.67 4.35
C ASP A 125 5.07 -21.14 5.66
N LEU A 126 5.85 -20.47 6.51
CA LEU A 126 5.35 -19.82 7.72
C LEU A 126 4.33 -18.70 7.40
N MET A 127 4.60 -17.89 6.38
CA MET A 127 3.68 -16.85 5.93
C MET A 127 2.40 -17.45 5.35
N TYR A 128 2.49 -18.55 4.63
CA TYR A 128 1.32 -19.27 4.16
C TYR A 128 0.44 -19.74 5.33
N GLU A 129 1.02 -20.40 6.33
CA GLU A 129 0.28 -20.86 7.51
C GLU A 129 -0.39 -19.70 8.26
N PHE A 130 0.31 -18.57 8.40
CA PHE A 130 -0.20 -17.40 9.11
C PHE A 130 -1.32 -16.70 8.33
N TYR A 131 -1.15 -16.48 7.02
CA TYR A 131 -2.09 -15.71 6.22
C TYR A 131 -3.25 -16.53 5.64
N ALA A 132 -3.15 -17.86 5.53
CA ALA A 132 -4.21 -18.69 4.90
C ALA A 132 -5.62 -18.44 5.46
N PRO A 133 -5.86 -18.40 6.79
CA PRO A 133 -7.19 -18.10 7.32
C PRO A 133 -7.63 -16.66 7.07
N LEU A 134 -6.71 -15.71 6.91
CA LEU A 134 -7.00 -14.32 6.58
C LEU A 134 -7.34 -14.16 5.09
N VAL A 135 -6.66 -14.90 4.23
CA VAL A 135 -6.94 -14.96 2.79
C VAL A 135 -8.31 -15.58 2.53
N GLU A 136 -8.67 -16.65 3.25
CA GLU A 136 -10.02 -17.22 3.19
C GLU A 136 -11.09 -16.20 3.61
N PHE A 137 -10.86 -15.50 4.72
CA PHE A 137 -11.73 -14.42 5.18
C PHE A 137 -11.87 -13.32 4.13
N ALA A 138 -10.76 -12.84 3.56
CA ALA A 138 -10.75 -11.79 2.54
C ALA A 138 -11.57 -12.21 1.32
N GLY A 139 -11.36 -13.43 0.79
CA GLY A 139 -12.11 -13.96 -0.34
C GLY A 139 -13.61 -14.05 -0.08
N ALA A 140 -14.03 -14.44 1.13
CA ALA A 140 -15.43 -14.47 1.53
C ALA A 140 -16.09 -13.07 1.56
N HIS A 141 -15.28 -12.00 1.61
CA HIS A 141 -15.73 -10.61 1.63
C HIS A 141 -15.44 -9.85 0.31
N ASN A 142 -15.13 -10.56 -0.78
CA ASN A 142 -14.74 -9.99 -2.08
C ASN A 142 -13.53 -9.04 -2.01
N MET A 143 -12.61 -9.33 -1.13
CA MET A 143 -11.34 -8.64 -0.95
C MET A 143 -10.21 -9.60 -1.27
N ASP A 144 -9.13 -9.15 -1.89
CA ASP A 144 -7.90 -9.94 -2.01
C ASP A 144 -6.82 -9.43 -1.06
N VAL A 145 -5.85 -10.28 -0.79
CA VAL A 145 -4.67 -9.93 0.00
C VAL A 145 -3.53 -9.62 -0.95
N ALA A 146 -3.05 -8.37 -0.90
CA ALA A 146 -1.97 -7.89 -1.75
C ALA A 146 -0.67 -7.81 -0.95
N PHE A 147 0.27 -8.72 -1.21
CA PHE A 147 1.60 -8.66 -0.62
C PHE A 147 2.42 -7.55 -1.27
N GLU A 148 2.94 -6.66 -0.44
CA GLU A 148 3.70 -5.50 -0.88
C GLU A 148 5.19 -5.83 -1.03
N ASN A 149 5.82 -5.31 -2.11
CA ASN A 149 7.27 -5.33 -2.20
C ASN A 149 7.88 -4.33 -1.23
N LEU A 150 8.82 -4.80 -0.44
CA LEU A 150 9.55 -4.02 0.54
C LEU A 150 10.98 -3.72 0.05
N PHE A 151 11.78 -3.14 0.92
CA PHE A 151 13.22 -2.95 0.70
C PHE A 151 13.98 -3.19 2.00
N GLU A 152 15.25 -3.52 1.87
CA GLU A 152 16.16 -3.65 3.01
C GLU A 152 16.64 -2.27 3.44
N ASP A 153 16.26 -1.88 4.64
CA ASP A 153 16.77 -0.66 5.25
C ASP A 153 18.04 -1.00 6.06
N HIS A 154 19.15 -0.39 5.70
CA HIS A 154 20.43 -0.61 6.39
C HIS A 154 20.34 -0.31 7.89
N CYS A 155 19.54 0.66 8.28
CA CYS A 155 19.32 1.00 9.68
C CYS A 155 18.70 -0.14 10.48
N PHE A 156 17.88 -0.98 9.86
CA PHE A 156 17.24 -2.12 10.54
C PHE A 156 18.16 -3.30 10.71
N LYS A 157 18.98 -3.62 9.73
CA LYS A 157 20.01 -4.66 9.86
C LYS A 157 21.03 -4.33 10.95
N GLU A 158 21.37 -3.05 11.06
CA GLU A 158 22.31 -2.57 12.07
C GLU A 158 21.72 -2.57 13.49
N ILE A 159 20.42 -2.28 13.64
CA ILE A 159 19.77 -2.17 14.95
C ILE A 159 19.25 -3.52 15.44
N ASP A 160 18.61 -4.33 14.59
CA ASP A 160 17.87 -5.52 14.99
C ASP A 160 18.40 -6.84 14.42
N GLY A 161 19.31 -6.80 13.42
CA GLY A 161 19.81 -8.02 12.76
C GLY A 161 18.73 -8.81 12.03
N CYS A 162 17.64 -8.16 11.65
CA CYS A 162 16.50 -8.74 10.94
C CYS A 162 16.45 -8.31 9.48
N SER A 163 15.79 -9.09 8.66
CA SER A 163 15.52 -8.79 7.25
C SER A 163 14.01 -8.79 7.00
N ARG A 164 13.59 -8.11 5.92
CA ARG A 164 12.18 -8.04 5.50
C ARG A 164 11.94 -9.00 4.35
N TYR A 165 10.98 -9.89 4.53
CA TYR A 165 10.52 -10.73 3.43
C TYR A 165 9.71 -9.91 2.42
N CYS A 166 9.82 -10.26 1.14
CA CYS A 166 9.33 -9.48 0.00
C CYS A 166 10.19 -8.26 -0.38
N SER A 167 11.40 -8.12 0.15
CA SER A 167 12.37 -7.14 -0.36
C SER A 167 12.97 -7.52 -1.72
N ARG A 168 12.79 -8.78 -2.13
CA ARG A 168 13.15 -9.28 -3.47
C ARG A 168 11.92 -9.80 -4.17
N VAL A 169 11.81 -9.52 -5.47
CA VAL A 169 10.66 -9.94 -6.28
C VAL A 169 10.49 -11.45 -6.29
N GLU A 170 11.57 -12.22 -6.23
CA GLU A 170 11.56 -13.68 -6.16
C GLU A 170 10.85 -14.19 -4.90
N GLU A 171 10.96 -13.47 -3.78
CA GLU A 171 10.29 -13.80 -2.52
C GLU A 171 8.78 -13.60 -2.63
N ILE A 172 8.34 -12.51 -3.29
CA ILE A 172 6.93 -12.27 -3.60
C ILE A 172 6.38 -13.41 -4.47
N LEU A 173 7.09 -13.74 -5.56
CA LEU A 173 6.66 -14.80 -6.46
C LEU A 173 6.60 -16.17 -5.77
N CYS A 174 7.55 -16.46 -4.89
CA CYS A 174 7.55 -17.65 -4.06
C CYS A 174 6.29 -17.72 -3.17
N LEU A 175 5.95 -16.61 -2.51
CA LEU A 175 4.78 -16.53 -1.64
C LEU A 175 3.48 -16.65 -2.44
N LEU A 176 3.36 -15.98 -3.58
CA LEU A 176 2.19 -16.06 -4.45
C LEU A 176 1.95 -17.47 -4.97
N GLU A 177 3.02 -18.24 -5.26
CA GLU A 177 2.87 -19.65 -5.69
C GLU A 177 2.31 -20.53 -4.55
N ARG A 178 2.62 -20.25 -3.25
CA ARG A 178 1.97 -20.94 -2.11
C ARG A 178 0.48 -20.72 -2.07
N PHE A 179 0.03 -19.54 -2.49
CA PHE A 179 -1.39 -19.15 -2.50
C PHE A 179 -2.07 -19.34 -3.86
N LYS A 180 -1.50 -20.12 -4.76
CA LYS A 180 -2.03 -20.30 -6.11
C LYS A 180 -3.51 -20.70 -6.12
N GLY A 181 -4.31 -19.89 -6.82
CA GLY A 181 -5.76 -20.09 -6.92
C GLY A 181 -6.59 -19.44 -5.79
N ALA A 182 -5.94 -18.85 -4.79
CA ALA A 182 -6.58 -18.05 -3.77
C ALA A 182 -6.63 -16.55 -4.18
N PRO A 183 -7.44 -15.69 -3.52
CA PRO A 183 -7.52 -14.27 -3.80
C PRO A 183 -6.30 -13.54 -3.21
N VAL A 184 -5.15 -13.72 -3.84
CA VAL A 184 -3.87 -13.15 -3.44
C VAL A 184 -3.18 -12.53 -4.65
N SER A 185 -2.55 -11.38 -4.44
CA SER A 185 -1.89 -10.60 -5.47
C SER A 185 -0.66 -9.87 -4.94
N CYS A 186 -0.06 -9.02 -5.76
CA CYS A 186 1.01 -8.12 -5.39
C CYS A 186 0.49 -6.67 -5.34
N CYS A 187 0.80 -5.96 -4.26
CA CYS A 187 0.83 -4.51 -4.25
C CYS A 187 2.22 -4.06 -4.67
N TRP A 188 2.33 -3.34 -5.77
CA TRP A 188 3.63 -2.83 -6.21
C TRP A 188 3.85 -1.41 -5.68
N ASP A 189 4.80 -1.29 -4.75
CA ASP A 189 5.29 0.00 -4.29
C ASP A 189 6.51 0.42 -5.11
N PHE A 190 6.37 1.55 -5.83
CA PHE A 190 7.41 2.08 -6.71
C PHE A 190 8.60 2.65 -5.95
N GLY A 191 8.35 3.29 -4.80
CA GLY A 191 9.41 3.84 -3.99
C GLY A 191 10.25 2.77 -3.31
N HIS A 192 9.61 1.74 -2.78
CA HIS A 192 10.28 0.55 -2.24
C HIS A 192 11.11 -0.16 -3.32
N ALA A 193 10.56 -0.35 -4.51
CA ALA A 193 11.29 -0.93 -5.63
C ALA A 193 12.51 -0.09 -6.01
N LYS A 194 12.39 1.25 -5.98
CA LYS A 194 13.51 2.17 -6.20
C LYS A 194 14.61 2.00 -5.15
N CYS A 195 14.25 1.86 -3.88
CA CYS A 195 15.19 1.62 -2.79
C CYS A 195 15.88 0.25 -2.90
N ALA A 196 15.10 -0.81 -3.27
CA ALA A 196 15.61 -2.17 -3.36
C ALA A 196 16.54 -2.40 -4.57
N TYR A 197 16.19 -1.83 -5.73
CA TYR A 197 16.81 -2.17 -7.01
C TYR A 197 17.58 -1.01 -7.64
N GLY A 198 17.33 0.24 -7.22
CA GLY A 198 17.81 1.42 -7.93
C GLY A 198 17.07 1.66 -9.25
N ALA A 199 17.33 2.81 -9.89
CA ALA A 199 16.66 3.22 -11.12
C ALA A 199 16.85 2.21 -12.27
N ASP A 200 18.04 1.62 -12.35
CA ASP A 200 18.45 0.79 -13.51
C ASP A 200 17.79 -0.60 -13.53
N LYS A 201 17.37 -1.13 -12.38
CA LYS A 201 16.89 -2.51 -12.24
C LYS A 201 15.44 -2.63 -11.76
N MET A 202 14.81 -1.53 -11.29
CA MET A 202 13.45 -1.61 -10.79
C MET A 202 12.43 -1.97 -11.88
N LEU A 203 12.72 -1.62 -13.13
CA LEU A 203 11.88 -1.98 -14.28
C LEU A 203 11.92 -3.49 -14.56
N ASP A 204 13.11 -4.12 -14.48
CA ASP A 204 13.27 -5.57 -14.64
C ASP A 204 12.57 -6.34 -13.51
N ALA A 205 12.57 -5.79 -12.29
CA ALA A 205 11.85 -6.39 -11.18
C ALA A 205 10.33 -6.27 -11.37
N LEU A 206 9.85 -5.11 -11.83
CA LEU A 206 8.43 -4.92 -12.16
C LEU A 206 7.99 -5.86 -13.28
N GLU A 207 8.81 -6.09 -14.33
CA GLU A 207 8.48 -7.03 -15.43
C GLU A 207 8.11 -8.42 -14.88
N LYS A 208 8.82 -8.89 -13.84
CA LYS A 208 8.54 -10.19 -13.21
C LYS A 208 7.26 -10.17 -12.36
N ALA A 209 7.01 -9.06 -11.64
CA ALA A 209 5.86 -8.92 -10.75
C ALA A 209 4.58 -8.55 -11.48
N ALA A 210 4.66 -7.82 -12.60
CA ALA A 210 3.54 -7.18 -13.28
C ALA A 210 2.34 -8.09 -13.58
N PRO A 211 2.51 -9.39 -13.92
CA PRO A 211 1.37 -10.30 -14.11
C PRO A 211 0.51 -10.51 -12.86
N TYR A 212 1.06 -10.21 -11.68
CA TYR A 212 0.42 -10.45 -10.38
C TYR A 212 0.01 -9.15 -9.67
N VAL A 213 0.37 -7.98 -10.21
CA VAL A 213 0.07 -6.69 -9.60
C VAL A 213 -1.42 -6.37 -9.74
N SER A 214 -2.10 -6.17 -8.62
CA SER A 214 -3.52 -5.78 -8.57
C SER A 214 -3.73 -4.36 -8.06
N CYS A 215 -2.81 -3.85 -7.25
CA CYS A 215 -2.84 -2.49 -6.72
C CYS A 215 -1.41 -1.93 -6.61
N THR A 216 -1.30 -0.63 -6.36
CA THR A 216 0.00 0.04 -6.33
C THR A 216 0.07 1.07 -5.22
N HIS A 217 1.27 1.26 -4.66
CA HIS A 217 1.65 2.46 -3.93
C HIS A 217 2.59 3.30 -4.80
N VAL A 218 2.19 4.53 -5.02
CA VAL A 218 2.86 5.43 -5.97
C VAL A 218 3.44 6.63 -5.23
N HIS A 219 4.73 6.66 -5.17
CA HIS A 219 5.55 7.79 -4.75
C HIS A 219 6.90 7.73 -5.43
N ASP A 220 7.67 8.78 -5.35
CA ASP A 220 8.99 8.88 -5.97
C ASP A 220 10.07 9.04 -4.91
N ASN A 221 11.29 8.67 -5.26
CA ASN A 221 12.47 8.72 -4.42
C ASN A 221 13.70 9.16 -5.21
N TYR A 222 14.71 9.67 -4.51
CA TYR A 222 16.05 9.89 -5.04
C TYR A 222 17.10 9.42 -4.03
N TYR A 223 18.31 9.13 -4.53
CA TYR A 223 19.48 8.70 -3.73
C TYR A 223 19.24 7.43 -2.89
N GLY A 224 18.32 6.55 -3.28
CA GLY A 224 18.07 5.30 -2.56
C GLY A 224 17.41 5.46 -1.19
N HIS A 225 16.81 6.61 -0.91
CA HIS A 225 16.05 6.87 0.31
C HIS A 225 14.56 6.76 0.05
N ASP A 226 13.84 6.20 1.01
CA ASP A 226 12.39 6.11 0.99
C ASP A 226 11.77 7.45 1.42
N LEU A 227 11.54 8.33 0.43
CA LEU A 227 11.20 9.73 0.67
C LEU A 227 9.71 10.03 0.58
N HIS A 228 8.92 9.16 -0.05
CA HIS A 228 7.49 9.37 -0.30
C HIS A 228 7.18 10.76 -0.89
N ILE A 229 7.93 11.15 -1.94
CA ILE A 229 7.71 12.42 -2.64
C ILE A 229 6.83 12.24 -3.87
N LEU A 230 6.34 13.37 -4.41
CA LEU A 230 5.45 13.37 -5.57
C LEU A 230 6.18 12.79 -6.80
N PRO A 231 5.52 11.99 -7.65
CA PRO A 231 6.07 11.57 -8.94
C PRO A 231 6.61 12.74 -9.75
N PHE A 232 7.71 12.51 -10.45
CA PHE A 232 8.51 13.49 -11.20
C PHE A 232 9.36 14.43 -10.33
N MET A 233 9.33 14.30 -9.01
CA MET A 233 10.27 14.98 -8.11
C MET A 233 11.48 14.11 -7.78
N GLY A 234 11.45 12.83 -8.13
CA GLY A 234 12.53 11.86 -7.98
C GLY A 234 13.11 11.42 -9.32
N GLU A 235 13.56 10.17 -9.38
CA GLU A 235 14.33 9.64 -10.52
C GLU A 235 13.64 8.47 -11.23
N THR A 236 12.36 8.20 -10.94
CA THR A 236 11.61 7.09 -11.54
C THR A 236 11.22 7.42 -12.99
N ASP A 237 11.52 6.52 -13.93
CA ASP A 237 11.03 6.60 -15.32
C ASP A 237 9.56 6.18 -15.39
N TRP A 238 8.67 7.13 -15.12
CA TRP A 238 7.23 6.89 -15.07
C TRP A 238 6.65 6.46 -16.42
N GLU A 239 7.21 6.91 -17.54
CA GLU A 239 6.74 6.51 -18.87
C GLU A 239 6.96 5.01 -19.10
N ALA A 240 8.17 4.53 -18.84
CA ALA A 240 8.52 3.12 -18.98
C ALA A 240 7.70 2.23 -18.03
N HIS A 241 7.53 2.64 -16.76
CA HIS A 241 6.80 1.86 -15.77
C HIS A 241 5.30 1.77 -16.07
N MET A 242 4.67 2.88 -16.49
CA MET A 242 3.26 2.90 -16.87
C MET A 242 3.00 2.09 -18.14
N ALA A 243 3.92 2.15 -19.12
CA ALA A 243 3.86 1.33 -20.33
C ALA A 243 3.96 -0.16 -19.99
N LEU A 244 4.85 -0.53 -19.08
CA LEU A 244 5.05 -1.92 -18.67
C LEU A 244 3.79 -2.48 -17.98
N LEU A 245 3.23 -1.75 -17.01
CA LEU A 245 1.97 -2.14 -16.37
C LEU A 245 0.84 -2.34 -17.38
N LYS A 246 0.74 -1.46 -18.38
CA LYS A 246 -0.26 -1.58 -19.45
C LYS A 246 -0.04 -2.82 -20.30
N ALA A 247 1.21 -3.08 -20.69
CA ALA A 247 1.58 -4.24 -21.50
C ALA A 247 1.20 -5.57 -20.84
N HIS A 248 1.29 -5.62 -19.50
CA HIS A 248 0.86 -6.77 -18.68
C HIS A 248 -0.62 -6.74 -18.30
N GLY A 249 -1.39 -5.77 -18.81
CA GLY A 249 -2.85 -5.73 -18.63
C GLY A 249 -3.29 -5.32 -17.22
N TYR A 250 -2.49 -4.51 -16.51
CA TYR A 250 -2.86 -3.96 -15.20
C TYR A 250 -4.26 -3.33 -15.22
N ARG A 251 -5.06 -3.61 -14.20
CA ARG A 251 -6.46 -3.16 -14.08
C ARG A 251 -6.78 -2.53 -12.72
N GLY A 252 -5.78 -2.40 -11.87
CA GLY A 252 -5.90 -1.75 -10.57
C GLY A 252 -6.00 -0.23 -10.68
N GLN A 253 -5.86 0.43 -9.55
CA GLN A 253 -5.89 1.88 -9.44
C GLN A 253 -4.47 2.41 -9.21
N THR A 254 -4.28 3.70 -9.44
CA THR A 254 -3.03 4.40 -9.07
C THR A 254 -3.25 5.05 -7.73
N THR A 255 -2.64 4.53 -6.66
CA THR A 255 -2.82 5.03 -5.30
C THR A 255 -1.56 5.72 -4.81
N PHE A 256 -1.69 6.98 -4.45
CA PHE A 256 -0.59 7.80 -3.96
C PHE A 256 -0.35 7.60 -2.47
N GLU A 257 0.93 7.48 -2.11
CA GLU A 257 1.39 7.40 -0.74
C GLU A 257 2.47 8.47 -0.47
N PHE A 258 2.04 9.65 0.02
CA PHE A 258 2.93 10.79 0.25
C PHE A 258 3.06 11.16 1.70
N VAL A 259 4.27 11.56 2.10
CA VAL A 259 4.54 12.12 3.42
C VAL A 259 4.51 13.66 3.37
N TYR A 260 3.46 14.27 3.87
CA TYR A 260 3.30 15.73 3.93
C TYR A 260 2.88 16.27 5.30
N GLY A 261 3.08 15.52 6.35
CA GLY A 261 2.75 15.92 7.73
C GLY A 261 3.49 17.18 8.25
N ARG A 262 4.46 17.71 7.47
CA ARG A 262 5.13 18.98 7.75
C ARG A 262 4.65 20.13 6.88
N PHE A 263 3.74 19.87 5.93
CA PHE A 263 3.23 20.87 5.02
C PHE A 263 2.26 21.82 5.73
N PRO A 264 2.31 23.15 5.47
CA PRO A 264 1.38 24.09 6.09
C PRO A 264 -0.08 23.79 5.72
N ASP A 265 -0.98 23.81 6.72
CA ASP A 265 -2.38 23.45 6.50
C ASP A 265 -3.10 24.38 5.50
N GLU A 266 -2.75 25.66 5.49
CA GLU A 266 -3.30 26.65 4.56
C GLU A 266 -2.90 26.40 3.08
N LEU A 267 -1.82 25.65 2.83
CA LEU A 267 -1.36 25.29 1.50
C LEU A 267 -1.84 23.90 1.05
N MET A 268 -2.44 23.11 1.96
CA MET A 268 -2.89 21.75 1.65
C MET A 268 -3.84 21.68 0.46
N PRO A 269 -4.84 22.56 0.27
CA PRO A 269 -5.72 22.48 -0.90
C PRO A 269 -4.96 22.62 -2.23
N ALA A 270 -3.97 23.52 -2.29
CA ALA A 270 -3.15 23.71 -3.49
C ALA A 270 -2.24 22.50 -3.75
N PHE A 271 -1.62 21.96 -2.69
CA PHE A 271 -0.80 20.75 -2.79
C PHE A 271 -1.62 19.53 -3.26
N MET A 272 -2.79 19.30 -2.68
CA MET A 272 -3.68 18.19 -3.05
C MET A 272 -4.15 18.31 -4.50
N SER A 273 -4.43 19.53 -4.97
CA SER A 273 -4.78 19.79 -6.38
C SER A 273 -3.60 19.47 -7.31
N LEU A 274 -2.36 19.86 -6.95
CA LEU A 274 -1.17 19.51 -7.73
C LEU A 274 -0.97 17.99 -7.75
N ALA A 275 -1.10 17.32 -6.60
CA ALA A 275 -0.98 15.87 -6.51
C ALA A 275 -2.01 15.17 -7.41
N ALA A 276 -3.26 15.59 -7.39
CA ALA A 276 -4.30 15.03 -8.26
C ALA A 276 -4.00 15.25 -9.75
N GLN A 277 -3.51 16.43 -10.15
CA GLN A 277 -3.11 16.70 -11.53
C GLN A 277 -1.93 15.80 -11.95
N THR A 278 -0.95 15.62 -11.09
CA THR A 278 0.19 14.69 -11.30
C THR A 278 -0.30 13.25 -11.51
N GLY A 279 -1.24 12.79 -10.68
CA GLY A 279 -1.83 11.45 -10.82
C GLY A 279 -2.62 11.30 -12.12
N ARG A 280 -3.40 12.29 -12.52
CA ARG A 280 -4.09 12.27 -13.82
C ARG A 280 -3.10 12.24 -14.99
N HIS A 281 -1.95 12.92 -14.86
CA HIS A 281 -0.89 12.84 -15.85
C HIS A 281 -0.30 11.42 -15.94
N LEU A 282 -0.01 10.75 -14.82
CA LEU A 282 0.44 9.34 -14.79
C LEU A 282 -0.57 8.40 -15.45
N ILE A 283 -1.86 8.54 -15.12
CA ILE A 283 -2.93 7.76 -15.77
C ILE A 283 -2.94 8.03 -17.28
N GLY A 284 -2.71 9.29 -17.68
CA GLY A 284 -2.58 9.65 -19.08
C GLY A 284 -1.37 9.01 -19.79
N LEU A 285 -0.25 8.79 -19.10
CA LEU A 285 0.88 8.03 -19.64
C LEU A 285 0.47 6.58 -19.86
N PHE A 286 -0.15 5.94 -18.85
CA PHE A 286 -0.67 4.59 -18.98
C PHE A 286 -1.66 4.44 -20.13
N ASP A 287 -2.59 5.37 -20.31
CA ASP A 287 -3.60 5.29 -21.37
C ASP A 287 -2.99 5.42 -22.77
N ARG A 288 -1.92 6.21 -22.93
CA ARG A 288 -1.24 6.44 -24.22
C ARG A 288 -0.24 5.35 -24.61
N ALA A 289 0.34 4.63 -23.64
CA ALA A 289 1.28 3.54 -23.92
C ALA A 289 0.57 2.38 -24.64
#